data_1901e3d8dda28ff3fbdab98eb4e48423
#
_entry.id   1901e3d8dda28ff3fbdab98eb4e48423
#
_cell.length_a   1.000
_cell.length_b   1.000
_cell.length_c   1.000
_cell.angle_alpha   90.00
_cell.angle_beta   90.00
_cell.angle_gamma   90.00
#
_symmetry.space_group_name_H-M   'P 1'
#
loop_
_entity.id
_entity.type
_entity.pdbx_description
1 polymer ?
#
loop_
_entity_poly.entity_id
_entity_poly.type
_entity_poly.pdbx_seq_one_letter_code
_entity_poly.pdbx_strand_id
1 'polypeptide(L)'
;MIDFKNKKILITGASGGIGGALVKKFVSLNGSVLGTGTKTEKLDLIKKNNPGIKVKKFDISEHSRIEEFIDNVTLELGGLDILVNNAGTNADNLSLRMKDEEWKKVIDVNLTSSFLLSKHAIKKMLKNKFGRVVNITSIVGHTGNLGQSNYSASKEV
;
A
#
# COMPACT_ATOMS: atom_id res chain seq x y z
N MET A 1 -3.25 26.05 -4.67
CA MET A 1 -3.92 25.05 -3.79
C MET A 1 -3.67 23.66 -4.39
N ILE A 2 -3.28 22.66 -3.61
CA ILE A 2 -3.07 21.28 -4.11
C ILE A 2 -4.46 20.67 -4.39
N ASP A 3 -4.64 20.09 -5.58
CA ASP A 3 -5.88 19.44 -6.00
C ASP A 3 -5.54 18.13 -6.72
N PHE A 4 -6.26 17.05 -6.40
CA PHE A 4 -6.13 15.74 -7.03
C PHE A 4 -7.34 15.40 -7.91
N LYS A 5 -8.09 16.41 -8.36
CA LYS A 5 -9.20 16.23 -9.29
C LYS A 5 -8.78 15.40 -10.51
N ASN A 6 -9.55 14.38 -10.83
CA ASN A 6 -9.31 13.40 -11.89
C ASN A 6 -8.09 12.47 -11.66
N LYS A 7 -7.41 12.51 -10.53
CA LYS A 7 -6.32 11.55 -10.22
C LYS A 7 -6.90 10.27 -9.63
N LYS A 8 -6.43 9.14 -10.16
CA LYS A 8 -6.80 7.77 -9.77
C LYS A 8 -5.75 7.22 -8.83
N ILE A 9 -6.14 6.93 -7.61
CA ILE A 9 -5.20 6.70 -6.48
C ILE A 9 -5.51 5.34 -5.84
N LEU A 10 -4.52 4.46 -5.80
CA LEU A 10 -4.56 3.23 -5.05
C LEU A 10 -3.76 3.40 -3.74
N ILE A 11 -4.38 3.08 -2.60
CA ILE A 11 -3.75 3.09 -1.28
C ILE A 11 -3.82 1.70 -0.68
N THR A 12 -2.66 1.07 -0.44
CA THR A 12 -2.61 -0.20 0.26
C THR A 12 -2.61 0.01 1.78
N GLY A 13 -3.17 -0.95 2.54
CA GLY A 13 -3.30 -0.79 3.99
C GLY A 13 -4.19 0.38 4.40
N ALA A 14 -5.21 0.68 3.60
CA ALA A 14 -6.12 1.81 3.78
C ALA A 14 -6.86 1.79 5.12
N SER A 15 -7.03 0.62 5.72
CA SER A 15 -7.71 0.43 7.01
C SER A 15 -6.83 0.68 8.25
N GLY A 16 -5.53 0.96 8.07
CA GLY A 16 -4.63 1.35 9.15
C GLY A 16 -4.70 2.85 9.48
N GLY A 17 -4.02 3.28 10.56
CA GLY A 17 -4.03 4.68 10.98
C GLY A 17 -3.52 5.64 9.90
N ILE A 18 -2.33 5.39 9.37
CA ILE A 18 -1.73 6.21 8.29
C ILE A 18 -2.55 6.07 7.01
N GLY A 19 -2.90 4.86 6.60
CA GLY A 19 -3.70 4.61 5.39
C GLY A 19 -5.05 5.32 5.42
N GLY A 20 -5.76 5.26 6.56
CA GLY A 20 -7.03 5.96 6.74
C GLY A 20 -6.90 7.49 6.68
N ALA A 21 -5.83 8.04 7.25
CA ALA A 21 -5.54 9.48 7.18
C ALA A 21 -5.24 9.91 5.72
N LEU A 22 -4.48 9.10 4.98
CA LEU A 22 -4.19 9.33 3.56
C LEU A 22 -5.46 9.28 2.72
N VAL A 23 -6.33 8.27 2.94
CA VAL A 23 -7.64 8.18 2.28
C VAL A 23 -8.42 9.47 2.48
N LYS A 24 -8.62 9.87 3.73
CA LYS A 24 -9.35 11.10 4.07
C LYS A 24 -8.75 12.32 3.37
N LYS A 25 -7.43 12.44 3.37
CA LYS A 25 -6.74 13.59 2.76
C LYS A 25 -6.91 13.61 1.25
N PHE A 26 -6.69 12.49 0.54
CA PHE A 26 -6.85 12.47 -0.91
C PHE A 26 -8.30 12.70 -1.35
N VAL A 27 -9.27 12.15 -0.62
CA VAL A 27 -10.70 12.39 -0.89
C VAL A 27 -11.04 13.88 -0.69
N SER A 28 -10.56 14.49 0.40
CA SER A 28 -10.80 15.94 0.65
C SER A 28 -10.16 16.86 -0.39
N LEU A 29 -9.23 16.34 -1.19
CA LEU A 29 -8.58 17.04 -2.30
C LEU A 29 -9.07 16.55 -3.67
N ASN A 30 -10.29 16.01 -3.73
CA ASN A 30 -11.00 15.58 -4.94
C ASN A 30 -10.36 14.38 -5.68
N GLY A 31 -9.51 13.58 -5.04
CA GLY A 31 -8.94 12.37 -5.62
C GLY A 31 -9.95 11.22 -5.72
N SER A 32 -9.91 10.46 -6.81
CA SER A 32 -10.63 9.18 -6.95
C SER A 32 -9.82 8.08 -6.28
N VAL A 33 -10.22 7.66 -5.08
CA VAL A 33 -9.44 6.76 -4.24
C VAL A 33 -10.04 5.36 -4.23
N LEU A 34 -9.18 4.33 -4.39
CA LEU A 34 -9.45 2.95 -4.03
C LEU A 34 -8.52 2.52 -2.89
N GLY A 35 -9.11 2.14 -1.78
CA GLY A 35 -8.38 1.61 -0.63
C GLY A 35 -8.44 0.09 -0.57
N THR A 36 -7.31 -0.56 -0.23
CA THR A 36 -7.28 -2.01 -0.04
C THR A 36 -6.72 -2.41 1.32
N GLY A 37 -7.07 -3.60 1.75
CA GLY A 37 -6.65 -4.23 3.00
C GLY A 37 -7.23 -5.62 3.14
N THR A 38 -6.93 -6.30 4.24
CA THR A 38 -7.32 -7.69 4.47
C THR A 38 -8.61 -7.86 5.29
N LYS A 39 -9.05 -6.82 6.01
CA LYS A 39 -10.19 -6.88 6.94
C LYS A 39 -11.39 -6.13 6.37
N THR A 40 -12.41 -6.88 5.94
CA THR A 40 -13.62 -6.35 5.30
C THR A 40 -14.32 -5.31 6.18
N GLU A 41 -14.52 -5.61 7.47
CA GLU A 41 -15.23 -4.72 8.39
C GLU A 41 -14.55 -3.34 8.53
N LYS A 42 -13.22 -3.33 8.52
CA LYS A 42 -12.45 -2.08 8.56
C LYS A 42 -12.52 -1.31 7.25
N LEU A 43 -12.55 -2.00 6.11
CA LEU A 43 -12.73 -1.36 4.80
C LEU A 43 -14.13 -0.75 4.67
N ASP A 44 -15.16 -1.45 5.15
CA ASP A 44 -16.54 -0.94 5.15
C ASP A 44 -16.67 0.31 6.03
N LEU A 45 -16.00 0.33 7.19
CA LEU A 45 -15.95 1.51 8.06
C LEU A 45 -15.29 2.71 7.35
N ILE A 46 -14.19 2.50 6.65
CA ILE A 46 -13.52 3.55 5.87
C ILE A 46 -14.43 4.06 4.76
N LYS A 47 -15.11 3.18 4.05
CA LYS A 47 -16.08 3.54 3.01
C LYS A 47 -17.23 4.35 3.57
N LYS A 48 -17.76 3.97 4.73
CA LYS A 48 -18.83 4.71 5.42
C LYS A 48 -18.38 6.13 5.81
N ASN A 49 -17.15 6.27 6.28
CA ASN A 49 -16.61 7.55 6.77
C ASN A 49 -16.09 8.47 5.67
N ASN A 50 -15.92 7.96 4.45
CA ASN A 50 -15.40 8.73 3.31
C ASN A 50 -16.27 8.45 2.07
N PRO A 51 -17.40 9.15 1.91
CA PRO A 51 -18.27 8.96 0.77
C PRO A 51 -17.54 9.13 -0.57
N GLY A 52 -17.79 8.21 -1.51
CA GLY A 52 -17.15 8.22 -2.83
C GLY A 52 -15.87 7.39 -2.96
N ILE A 53 -15.29 6.91 -1.86
CA ILE A 53 -14.16 5.96 -1.94
C ILE A 53 -14.64 4.59 -2.43
N LYS A 54 -13.80 3.94 -3.21
CA LYS A 54 -13.91 2.51 -3.51
C LYS A 54 -13.02 1.72 -2.56
N VAL A 55 -13.45 0.53 -2.18
CA VAL A 55 -12.68 -0.38 -1.33
C VAL A 55 -12.66 -1.77 -1.93
N LYS A 56 -11.53 -2.45 -1.81
CA LYS A 56 -11.34 -3.82 -2.32
C LYS A 56 -10.52 -4.63 -1.33
N LYS A 57 -11.07 -5.76 -0.88
CA LYS A 57 -10.29 -6.70 -0.07
C LYS A 57 -9.21 -7.35 -0.91
N PHE A 58 -7.98 -7.26 -0.47
CA PHE A 58 -6.84 -7.93 -1.09
C PHE A 58 -5.70 -8.09 -0.09
N ASP A 59 -5.08 -9.26 -0.07
CA ASP A 59 -3.85 -9.52 0.67
C ASP A 59 -2.66 -9.36 -0.28
N ILE A 60 -1.84 -8.34 -0.03
CA ILE A 60 -0.70 -8.03 -0.89
C ILE A 60 0.39 -9.11 -0.86
N SER A 61 0.37 -10.05 0.10
CA SER A 61 1.27 -11.20 0.13
C SER A 61 0.91 -12.28 -0.91
N GLU A 62 -0.27 -12.20 -1.52
CA GLU A 62 -0.66 -13.06 -2.64
C GLU A 62 0.02 -12.61 -3.94
N HIS A 63 1.35 -12.73 -4.00
CA HIS A 63 2.21 -12.15 -5.04
C HIS A 63 1.79 -12.52 -6.46
N SER A 64 1.37 -13.78 -6.69
CA SER A 64 0.92 -14.26 -8.00
C SER A 64 -0.35 -13.57 -8.51
N ARG A 65 -1.12 -12.93 -7.63
CA ARG A 65 -2.38 -12.25 -7.95
C ARG A 65 -2.25 -10.73 -8.07
N ILE A 66 -1.06 -10.17 -7.80
CA ILE A 66 -0.86 -8.71 -7.81
C ILE A 66 -1.10 -8.12 -9.20
N GLU A 67 -0.68 -8.78 -10.28
CA GLU A 67 -0.91 -8.27 -11.64
C GLU A 67 -2.41 -8.15 -11.94
N GLU A 68 -3.16 -9.22 -11.71
CA GLU A 68 -4.62 -9.23 -11.86
C GLU A 68 -5.30 -8.19 -10.96
N PHE A 69 -4.84 -8.05 -9.72
CA PHE A 69 -5.35 -7.06 -8.80
C PHE A 69 -5.17 -5.62 -9.33
N ILE A 70 -3.99 -5.28 -9.83
CA ILE A 70 -3.71 -3.96 -10.43
C ILE A 70 -4.55 -3.73 -11.70
N ASP A 71 -4.76 -4.77 -12.51
CA ASP A 71 -5.64 -4.70 -13.68
C ASP A 71 -7.08 -4.35 -13.28
N ASN A 72 -7.61 -5.06 -12.30
CA ASN A 72 -8.95 -4.83 -11.77
C ASN A 72 -9.11 -3.44 -11.15
N VAL A 73 -8.11 -2.96 -10.37
CA VAL A 73 -8.10 -1.61 -9.80
C VAL A 73 -8.11 -0.55 -10.90
N THR A 74 -7.26 -0.75 -11.92
CA THR A 74 -7.16 0.19 -13.06
C THR A 74 -8.48 0.28 -13.82
N LEU A 75 -9.14 -0.84 -14.05
CA LEU A 75 -10.46 -0.88 -14.70
C LEU A 75 -11.51 -0.17 -13.85
N GLU A 76 -11.55 -0.45 -12.55
CA GLU A 76 -12.54 0.08 -11.62
C GLU A 76 -12.41 1.60 -11.42
N LEU A 77 -11.18 2.14 -11.39
CA LEU A 77 -10.91 3.57 -11.29
C LEU A 77 -10.96 4.32 -12.63
N GLY A 78 -10.93 3.59 -13.75
CA GLY A 78 -10.77 4.17 -15.09
C GLY A 78 -9.35 4.69 -15.35
N GLY A 79 -8.34 4.08 -14.72
CA GLY A 79 -6.93 4.43 -14.81
C GLY A 79 -6.20 4.25 -13.48
N LEU A 80 -4.88 4.48 -13.46
CA LEU A 80 -4.06 4.50 -12.25
C LEU A 80 -2.97 5.55 -12.41
N ASP A 81 -3.03 6.58 -11.57
CA ASP A 81 -2.10 7.72 -11.58
C ASP A 81 -1.14 7.70 -10.39
N ILE A 82 -1.62 7.27 -9.23
CA ILE A 82 -0.84 7.29 -7.98
C ILE A 82 -1.02 5.95 -7.26
N LEU A 83 0.10 5.35 -6.89
CA LEU A 83 0.16 4.19 -5.99
C LEU A 83 0.80 4.63 -4.67
N VAL A 84 0.13 4.34 -3.55
CA VAL A 84 0.70 4.52 -2.21
C VAL A 84 0.88 3.14 -1.58
N ASN A 85 2.13 2.69 -1.51
CA ASN A 85 2.55 1.49 -0.79
C ASN A 85 2.64 1.83 0.71
N ASN A 86 1.53 1.65 1.41
CA ASN A 86 1.42 1.93 2.85
C ASN A 86 1.20 0.65 3.67
N ALA A 87 0.68 -0.42 3.07
CA ALA A 87 0.51 -1.67 3.79
C ALA A 87 1.85 -2.21 4.28
N GLY A 88 1.83 -2.75 5.49
CA GLY A 88 3.01 -3.34 6.09
C GLY A 88 2.66 -4.15 7.34
N THR A 89 3.59 -5.00 7.73
CA THR A 89 3.51 -5.82 8.93
C THR A 89 4.85 -5.81 9.65
N ASN A 90 4.84 -6.19 10.92
CA ASN A 90 6.04 -6.48 11.70
C ASN A 90 5.96 -7.88 12.30
N ALA A 91 7.11 -8.41 12.66
CA ALA A 91 7.28 -9.63 13.46
C ALA A 91 8.58 -9.48 14.24
N ASP A 92 8.49 -8.75 15.36
CA ASP A 92 9.65 -8.32 16.13
C ASP A 92 10.20 -9.48 16.95
N ASN A 93 11.51 -9.71 16.83
CA ASN A 93 12.25 -10.70 17.61
C ASN A 93 13.74 -10.36 17.58
N LEU A 94 14.49 -10.72 18.62
CA LEU A 94 15.94 -10.61 18.60
C LEU A 94 16.52 -11.43 17.45
N SER A 95 17.51 -10.91 16.74
CA SER A 95 18.09 -11.57 15.55
C SER A 95 18.53 -13.01 15.80
N LEU A 96 19.09 -13.28 16.99
CA LEU A 96 19.49 -14.65 17.40
C LEU A 96 18.31 -15.61 17.65
N ARG A 97 17.09 -15.09 17.80
CA ARG A 97 15.85 -15.85 18.06
C ARG A 97 14.84 -15.74 16.94
N MET A 98 15.10 -14.84 15.97
CA MET A 98 14.20 -14.61 14.85
C MET A 98 14.12 -15.86 13.99
N LYS A 99 12.89 -16.33 13.76
CA LYS A 99 12.64 -17.47 12.89
C LYS A 99 12.68 -17.04 11.43
N ASP A 100 13.05 -17.95 10.55
CA ASP A 100 13.09 -17.67 9.10
C ASP A 100 11.72 -17.23 8.57
N GLU A 101 10.64 -17.79 9.12
CA GLU A 101 9.26 -17.40 8.75
C GLU A 101 8.92 -15.96 9.17
N GLU A 102 9.44 -15.49 10.33
CA GLU A 102 9.24 -14.11 10.79
C GLU A 102 9.97 -13.13 9.87
N TRP A 103 11.21 -13.45 9.50
CA TRP A 103 11.97 -12.70 8.51
C TRP A 103 11.26 -12.67 7.18
N LYS A 104 10.97 -13.84 6.61
CA LYS A 104 10.34 -13.98 5.30
C LYS A 104 9.01 -13.26 5.22
N LYS A 105 8.15 -13.41 6.22
CA LYS A 105 6.84 -12.74 6.27
C LYS A 105 6.98 -11.21 6.14
N VAL A 106 7.90 -10.61 6.87
CA VAL A 106 8.07 -9.15 6.86
C VAL A 106 8.64 -8.66 5.53
N ILE A 107 9.65 -9.36 4.99
CA ILE A 107 10.23 -9.03 3.68
C ILE A 107 9.18 -9.22 2.57
N ASP A 108 8.44 -10.31 2.56
CA ASP A 108 7.43 -10.61 1.54
C ASP A 108 6.33 -9.54 1.52
N VAL A 109 5.81 -9.15 2.68
CA VAL A 109 4.71 -8.16 2.78
C VAL A 109 5.20 -6.74 2.54
N ASN A 110 6.30 -6.31 3.20
CA ASN A 110 6.69 -4.91 3.17
C ASN A 110 7.48 -4.53 1.91
N LEU A 111 8.39 -5.40 1.47
CA LEU A 111 9.33 -5.11 0.39
C LEU A 111 8.92 -5.75 -0.93
N THR A 112 8.78 -7.08 -0.96
CA THR A 112 8.47 -7.82 -2.20
C THR A 112 7.13 -7.38 -2.77
N SER A 113 6.09 -7.27 -1.94
CA SER A 113 4.77 -6.80 -2.40
C SER A 113 4.81 -5.37 -2.92
N SER A 114 5.53 -4.46 -2.25
CA SER A 114 5.68 -3.06 -2.69
C SER A 114 6.39 -2.97 -4.04
N PHE A 115 7.42 -3.78 -4.25
CA PHE A 115 8.10 -3.89 -5.56
C PHE A 115 7.15 -4.39 -6.65
N LEU A 116 6.41 -5.50 -6.41
CA LEU A 116 5.51 -6.09 -7.39
C LEU A 116 4.34 -5.16 -7.72
N LEU A 117 3.73 -4.53 -6.71
CA LEU A 117 2.67 -3.52 -6.90
C LEU A 117 3.19 -2.37 -7.76
N SER A 118 4.38 -1.83 -7.44
CA SER A 118 5.00 -0.75 -8.20
C SER A 118 5.28 -1.15 -9.65
N LYS A 119 5.85 -2.34 -9.86
CA LYS A 119 6.14 -2.89 -11.20
C LYS A 119 4.90 -2.92 -12.08
N HIS A 120 3.78 -3.44 -11.57
CA HIS A 120 2.54 -3.57 -12.35
C HIS A 120 1.80 -2.23 -12.47
N ALA A 121 1.83 -1.38 -11.44
CA ALA A 121 1.26 -0.03 -11.52
C ALA A 121 1.99 0.85 -12.56
N ILE A 122 3.32 0.82 -12.59
CA ILE A 122 4.13 1.58 -13.55
C ILE A 122 3.76 1.21 -14.99
N LYS A 123 3.52 -0.08 -15.29
CA LYS A 123 3.04 -0.50 -16.63
C LYS A 123 1.74 0.23 -17.04
N LYS A 124 0.83 0.50 -16.09
CA LYS A 124 -0.42 1.23 -16.36
C LYS A 124 -0.17 2.73 -16.50
N MET A 125 0.68 3.29 -15.65
CA MET A 125 1.05 4.70 -15.63
C MET A 125 1.78 5.13 -16.93
N LEU A 126 2.64 4.28 -17.48
CA LEU A 126 3.38 4.53 -18.72
C LEU A 126 2.46 4.82 -19.90
N LYS A 127 1.30 4.15 -19.99
CA LYS A 127 0.31 4.39 -21.07
C LYS A 127 -0.21 5.82 -21.06
N ASN A 128 -0.35 6.43 -19.89
CA ASN A 128 -0.84 7.79 -19.70
C ASN A 128 0.30 8.83 -19.60
N LYS A 129 1.56 8.39 -19.73
CA LYS A 129 2.77 9.24 -19.56
C LYS A 129 2.77 10.04 -18.25
N PHE A 130 2.09 9.52 -17.23
CA PHE A 130 2.01 10.11 -15.89
C PHE A 130 1.90 9.00 -14.83
N GLY A 131 2.62 9.15 -13.73
CA GLY A 131 2.52 8.27 -12.57
C GLY A 131 3.34 8.77 -11.39
N ARG A 132 2.89 8.40 -10.20
CA ARG A 132 3.65 8.60 -8.94
C ARG A 132 3.53 7.34 -8.10
N VAL A 133 4.65 6.87 -7.60
CA VAL A 133 4.72 5.81 -6.60
C VAL A 133 5.24 6.42 -5.30
N VAL A 134 4.52 6.22 -4.22
CA VAL A 134 4.86 6.70 -2.88
C VAL A 134 5.03 5.50 -1.97
N ASN A 135 6.22 5.29 -1.45
CA ASN A 135 6.50 4.25 -0.46
C ASN A 135 6.49 4.85 0.95
N ILE A 136 5.69 4.28 1.85
CA ILE A 136 5.71 4.66 3.25
C ILE A 136 6.82 3.88 3.94
N THR A 137 7.93 4.55 4.16
CA THR A 137 9.12 4.02 4.82
C THR A 137 9.03 4.20 6.35
N SER A 138 10.13 4.02 7.04
CA SER A 138 10.22 4.22 8.49
C SER A 138 11.61 4.77 8.83
N ILE A 139 11.68 5.61 9.85
CA ILE A 139 12.96 6.02 10.43
C ILE A 139 13.80 4.80 10.88
N VAL A 140 13.14 3.73 11.30
CA VAL A 140 13.79 2.48 11.70
C VAL A 140 14.55 1.82 10.53
N GLY A 141 14.17 2.07 9.28
CA GLY A 141 14.95 1.66 8.11
C GLY A 141 16.37 2.26 8.12
N HIS A 142 16.52 3.51 8.52
CA HIS A 142 17.79 4.22 8.58
C HIS A 142 18.57 3.98 9.89
N THR A 143 17.88 3.95 11.02
CA THR A 143 18.54 3.90 12.35
C THR A 143 18.71 2.48 12.88
N GLY A 144 17.94 1.52 12.37
CA GLY A 144 17.75 0.24 13.00
C GLY A 144 16.95 0.35 14.31
N ASN A 145 16.51 -0.78 14.84
CA ASN A 145 15.93 -0.89 16.17
C ASN A 145 16.11 -2.32 16.71
N LEU A 146 16.28 -2.45 18.01
CA LEU A 146 16.43 -3.75 18.65
C LEU A 146 15.19 -4.63 18.39
N GLY A 147 15.43 -5.86 17.93
CA GLY A 147 14.36 -6.80 17.60
C GLY A 147 13.66 -6.55 16.27
N GLN A 148 14.08 -5.60 15.46
CA GLN A 148 13.43 -5.23 14.19
C GLN A 148 14.36 -5.35 12.96
N SER A 149 15.28 -6.28 12.95
CA SER A 149 16.20 -6.46 11.81
C SER A 149 15.47 -6.73 10.49
N ASN A 150 14.41 -7.55 10.50
CA ASN A 150 13.54 -7.79 9.35
C ASN A 150 12.77 -6.53 8.92
N TYR A 151 12.20 -5.82 9.87
CA TYR A 151 11.42 -4.61 9.60
C TYR A 151 12.33 -3.49 9.08
N SER A 152 13.48 -3.27 9.72
CA SER A 152 14.48 -2.27 9.27
C SER A 152 14.91 -2.54 7.83
N ALA A 153 15.33 -3.78 7.53
CA ALA A 153 15.70 -4.18 6.17
C ALA A 153 14.57 -3.96 5.15
N SER A 154 13.30 -4.18 5.55
CA SER A 154 12.15 -4.02 4.66
C SER A 154 11.70 -2.57 4.42
N LYS A 155 12.21 -1.62 5.22
CA LYS A 155 11.82 -0.21 5.18
C LYS A 155 12.90 0.74 4.71
N GLU A 156 14.09 0.23 4.39
CA GLU A 156 15.18 0.96 3.75
C GLU A 156 15.00 0.97 2.22
N VAL A 157 14.01 1.74 1.73
CA VAL A 157 13.65 1.80 0.30
C VAL A 157 13.60 3.26 -0.15
#